data_fe9979f6f3dbfef70ad75bef8f322dd6
#
_entry.id   fe9979f6f3dbfef70ad75bef8f322dd6
#
_cell.length_a   1.000
_cell.length_b   1.000
_cell.length_c   1.000
_cell.angle_alpha   90.00
_cell.angle_beta   90.00
_cell.angle_gamma   90.00
#
_symmetry.space_group_name_H-M   'P 1'
#
loop_
_entity.id
_entity.type
_entity.pdbx_description
1 polymer ?
#
loop_
_entity_poly.entity_id
_entity_poly.type
_entity_poly.pdbx_seq_one_letter_code
_entity_poly.pdbx_strand_id
1 'polypeptide(L)'
;MGSNDAKLLFFQYVLYVLWVVLLIVVVYGFAIGLLANVSKKSVKSTGSSQLRLYCLGGLDVSASTPSGGGAKGGGRGVTSLAGPSSRRSLATPPADGDDDDLAQARRGSTADARNGLGLVGLRNIGNTCFMNSVLQCLSNTRVLLDYIRKDTYQKDINNVTSSMKGALFKAFGELIKELWASDSSGPVNTAALKSQIQRFAPRFMGYSQQDAQEFLRYFLEGLHEDVNRVTSKPKPITTDIEDSLPDAEKAAEAWRRYLRSEDSLIVDAFVGQLKSTLKCTHCGHCSVTFDPFWDLSLPLPSGRNSGALRLSHCLEAFTKEETLDGDEKPKCAKCKERRRCTKSFSIQRFPQVLVIHLKRFSPLERFRGKLNTLVEFPLEGLDLTPYASEAQSGPSPRYNLYAVSEHSGTPYSGHYTAHCKNPIDGRWHEYNDSRVSAASGRSAVSAEAYVLFYEREGGSSQRSRL
;
A
#
# COMPACT_ATOMS: atom_id res chain seq x y z
N MET A 1 -0.44 10.17 -66.74
CA MET A 1 -1.29 10.49 -65.59
C MET A 1 -0.90 11.86 -65.09
N GLY A 2 -1.77 12.83 -65.26
CA GLY A 2 -1.44 14.23 -65.14
C GLY A 2 -1.42 14.73 -63.71
N SER A 3 -0.68 15.81 -63.44
CA SER A 3 -0.53 16.51 -62.14
C SER A 3 -1.84 16.82 -61.40
N ASN A 4 -2.98 16.78 -62.07
CA ASN A 4 -4.30 17.03 -61.48
C ASN A 4 -4.88 15.82 -60.78
N ASP A 5 -4.56 14.58 -61.21
CA ASP A 5 -5.07 13.37 -60.57
C ASP A 5 -4.41 13.14 -59.19
N ALA A 6 -3.13 13.49 -59.05
CA ALA A 6 -2.42 13.40 -57.76
C ALA A 6 -2.94 14.43 -56.75
N LYS A 7 -3.35 15.62 -57.17
CA LYS A 7 -3.95 16.65 -56.33
C LYS A 7 -5.36 16.23 -55.85
N LEU A 8 -6.14 15.59 -56.72
CA LEU A 8 -7.47 15.11 -56.39
C LEU A 8 -7.43 13.97 -55.37
N LEU A 9 -6.50 13.02 -55.52
CA LEU A 9 -6.26 11.93 -54.58
C LEU A 9 -5.77 12.45 -53.22
N PHE A 10 -4.88 13.43 -53.21
CA PHE A 10 -4.42 14.06 -51.96
C PHE A 10 -5.57 14.78 -51.23
N PHE A 11 -6.42 15.50 -51.97
CA PHE A 11 -7.58 16.17 -51.38
C PHE A 11 -8.62 15.18 -50.82
N GLN A 12 -8.88 14.06 -51.49
CA GLN A 12 -9.73 12.99 -50.98
C GLN A 12 -9.15 12.34 -49.73
N TYR A 13 -7.84 12.12 -49.72
CA TYR A 13 -7.17 11.56 -48.53
C TYR A 13 -7.26 12.51 -47.32
N VAL A 14 -7.06 13.79 -47.49
CA VAL A 14 -7.19 14.79 -46.41
C VAL A 14 -8.62 14.86 -45.89
N LEU A 15 -9.62 14.84 -46.78
CA LEU A 15 -11.03 14.79 -46.38
C LEU A 15 -11.37 13.51 -45.61
N TYR A 16 -10.83 12.37 -46.01
CA TYR A 16 -11.01 11.11 -45.32
C TYR A 16 -10.42 11.14 -43.91
N VAL A 17 -9.19 11.65 -43.76
CA VAL A 17 -8.53 11.79 -42.44
C VAL A 17 -9.32 12.73 -41.50
N LEU A 18 -9.79 13.87 -42.05
CA LEU A 18 -10.63 14.80 -41.28
C LEU A 18 -11.95 14.15 -40.83
N TRP A 19 -12.56 13.33 -41.70
CA TRP A 19 -13.79 12.63 -41.37
C TRP A 19 -13.59 11.56 -40.28
N VAL A 20 -12.48 10.82 -40.33
CA VAL A 20 -12.10 9.83 -39.29
C VAL A 20 -11.83 10.51 -37.95
N VAL A 21 -11.11 11.64 -37.95
CA VAL A 21 -10.86 12.42 -36.73
C VAL A 21 -12.17 12.94 -36.12
N LEU A 22 -13.08 13.44 -36.95
CA LEU A 22 -14.39 13.93 -36.51
C LEU A 22 -15.22 12.78 -35.90
N LEU A 23 -15.17 11.60 -36.51
CA LEU A 23 -15.87 10.41 -36.05
C LEU A 23 -15.33 9.93 -34.68
N ILE A 24 -14.01 9.97 -34.47
CA ILE A 24 -13.36 9.66 -33.22
C ILE A 24 -13.80 10.65 -32.13
N VAL A 25 -13.82 11.96 -32.43
CA VAL A 25 -14.25 12.99 -31.46
C VAL A 25 -15.71 12.82 -31.07
N VAL A 26 -16.60 12.52 -32.05
CA VAL A 26 -18.03 12.26 -31.78
C VAL A 26 -18.23 11.00 -30.93
N VAL A 27 -17.53 9.91 -31.25
CA VAL A 27 -17.61 8.64 -30.48
C VAL A 27 -17.09 8.83 -29.05
N TYR A 28 -15.96 9.52 -28.88
CA TYR A 28 -15.42 9.85 -27.55
C TYR A 28 -16.35 10.80 -26.77
N GLY A 29 -16.92 11.81 -27.42
CA GLY A 29 -17.90 12.72 -26.81
C GLY A 29 -19.16 11.98 -26.36
N PHE A 30 -19.64 11.04 -27.19
CA PHE A 30 -20.81 10.20 -26.83
C PHE A 30 -20.49 9.21 -25.68
N ALA A 31 -19.29 8.62 -25.69
CA ALA A 31 -18.83 7.73 -24.60
C ALA A 31 -18.69 8.48 -23.25
N ILE A 32 -18.14 9.69 -23.27
CA ILE A 32 -18.06 10.58 -22.08
C ILE A 32 -19.45 10.99 -21.61
N GLY A 33 -20.38 11.31 -22.51
CA GLY A 33 -21.77 11.64 -22.21
C GLY A 33 -22.53 10.47 -21.61
N LEU A 34 -22.30 9.25 -22.10
CA LEU A 34 -22.89 8.01 -21.56
C LEU A 34 -22.33 7.70 -20.15
N LEU A 35 -21.02 7.84 -19.94
CA LEU A 35 -20.38 7.66 -18.64
C LEU A 35 -20.88 8.69 -17.61
N ALA A 36 -21.07 9.95 -18.02
CA ALA A 36 -21.63 10.99 -17.17
C ALA A 36 -23.11 10.74 -16.82
N ASN A 37 -23.91 10.16 -17.72
CA ASN A 37 -25.30 9.78 -17.46
C ASN A 37 -25.43 8.50 -16.63
N VAL A 38 -24.52 7.54 -16.77
CA VAL A 38 -24.45 6.36 -15.92
C VAL A 38 -24.09 6.76 -14.48
N SER A 39 -23.14 7.69 -14.32
CA SER A 39 -22.80 8.27 -13.01
C SER A 39 -23.97 8.97 -12.33
N LYS A 40 -24.80 9.71 -13.07
CA LYS A 40 -26.01 10.38 -12.52
C LYS A 40 -27.16 9.43 -12.20
N LYS A 41 -27.27 8.28 -12.86
CA LYS A 41 -28.31 7.25 -12.55
C LYS A 41 -27.90 6.31 -11.42
N SER A 42 -26.60 6.08 -11.19
CA SER A 42 -26.09 5.24 -10.09
C SER A 42 -26.25 5.86 -8.71
N VAL A 43 -26.45 7.17 -8.61
CA VAL A 43 -26.62 7.89 -7.32
C VAL A 43 -28.04 7.73 -6.72
N LYS A 44 -29.00 7.09 -7.42
CA LYS A 44 -30.38 6.95 -6.93
C LYS A 44 -30.80 5.55 -6.47
N SER A 45 -29.94 4.53 -6.54
CA SER A 45 -30.31 3.21 -6.02
C SER A 45 -29.08 2.39 -5.63
N THR A 46 -28.53 2.67 -4.48
CA THR A 46 -27.96 1.71 -3.53
C THR A 46 -27.45 2.50 -2.33
N GLY A 47 -28.19 2.43 -1.22
CA GLY A 47 -27.64 2.72 0.09
C GLY A 47 -26.66 1.59 0.43
N SER A 48 -25.39 1.83 0.22
CA SER A 48 -24.29 0.95 0.65
C SER A 48 -23.16 1.86 1.04
N SER A 49 -22.81 1.77 2.32
CA SER A 49 -21.61 2.24 3.01
C SER A 49 -20.65 3.07 2.15
N GLN A 50 -20.82 4.40 2.20
CA GLN A 50 -19.78 5.31 1.76
C GLN A 50 -18.61 5.19 2.74
N LEU A 51 -17.63 4.35 2.39
CA LEU A 51 -16.26 4.57 2.86
C LEU A 51 -15.83 5.93 2.30
N ARG A 52 -15.95 6.97 3.12
CA ARG A 52 -15.35 8.27 2.83
C ARG A 52 -13.84 8.06 2.84
N LEU A 53 -13.28 7.95 1.63
CA LEU A 53 -11.87 8.04 1.38
C LEU A 53 -11.43 9.45 1.82
N TYR A 54 -10.87 9.59 3.02
CA TYR A 54 -10.19 10.81 3.43
C TYR A 54 -8.83 10.87 2.72
N CYS A 55 -8.86 11.23 1.43
CA CYS A 55 -7.69 11.82 0.77
C CYS A 55 -7.62 13.27 1.25
N LEU A 56 -6.73 13.57 2.19
CA LEU A 56 -6.33 14.92 2.55
C LEU A 56 -5.65 15.57 1.33
N GLY A 57 -6.21 16.68 0.85
CA GLY A 57 -5.51 17.66 0.03
C GLY A 57 -5.80 17.66 -1.46
N GLY A 58 -6.99 18.09 -1.86
CA GLY A 58 -7.23 18.68 -3.19
C GLY A 58 -7.42 20.19 -3.05
N LEU A 59 -6.38 20.96 -3.22
CA LEU A 59 -6.46 22.39 -3.47
C LEU A 59 -6.34 22.61 -4.97
N ASP A 60 -7.46 22.97 -5.60
CA ASP A 60 -7.46 23.67 -6.88
C ASP A 60 -6.93 25.09 -6.64
N VAL A 61 -5.73 25.35 -7.17
CA VAL A 61 -5.22 26.71 -7.31
C VAL A 61 -5.22 27.08 -8.78
N SER A 62 -6.19 27.89 -9.16
CA SER A 62 -6.22 28.62 -10.44
C SER A 62 -4.98 29.48 -10.59
N ALA A 63 -4.31 29.31 -11.73
CA ALA A 63 -3.13 30.04 -12.14
C ALA A 63 -3.41 31.54 -12.35
N SER A 64 -2.59 32.38 -11.74
CA SER A 64 -2.32 33.72 -12.23
C SER A 64 -0.82 33.89 -12.45
N THR A 65 -0.45 34.08 -13.70
CA THR A 65 0.91 34.46 -14.14
C THR A 65 1.24 35.89 -13.75
N PRO A 66 2.49 36.21 -13.46
CA PRO A 66 3.12 37.40 -14.04
C PRO A 66 4.43 37.10 -14.75
N SER A 67 4.59 37.80 -15.84
CA SER A 67 5.72 37.90 -16.74
C SER A 67 6.90 38.66 -16.11
N GLY A 68 8.11 38.31 -16.57
CA GLY A 68 9.12 39.32 -16.77
C GLY A 68 10.53 39.06 -16.21
N GLY A 69 11.51 39.05 -17.09
CA GLY A 69 12.83 39.60 -16.81
C GLY A 69 14.01 38.62 -16.81
N GLY A 70 14.74 38.63 -17.89
CA GLY A 70 15.97 37.91 -18.16
C GLY A 70 17.24 38.50 -17.51
N ALA A 71 18.33 37.75 -17.65
CA ALA A 71 19.72 38.10 -17.98
C ALA A 71 20.63 36.90 -17.72
N LYS A 72 21.22 36.37 -18.73
CA LYS A 72 22.59 36.37 -19.25
C LYS A 72 23.75 36.16 -18.26
N GLY A 73 24.60 35.16 -18.64
CA GLY A 73 26.05 35.20 -18.44
C GLY A 73 26.60 33.91 -17.87
N GLY A 74 27.26 33.10 -18.66
CA GLY A 74 28.71 33.00 -18.94
C GLY A 74 29.29 31.94 -18.01
N GLY A 75 29.89 30.83 -18.34
CA GLY A 75 30.83 30.50 -19.37
C GLY A 75 32.12 29.90 -18.74
N ARG A 76 32.67 28.84 -19.35
CA ARG A 76 34.00 28.21 -19.15
C ARG A 76 34.09 27.22 -17.96
N GLY A 77 34.67 26.02 -18.08
CA GLY A 77 35.48 25.43 -19.12
C GLY A 77 36.51 24.47 -18.49
N VAL A 78 36.58 23.23 -19.03
CA VAL A 78 37.79 22.41 -19.22
C VAL A 78 38.65 22.06 -17.98
N THR A 79 38.93 20.80 -17.69
CA THR A 79 39.96 19.95 -18.28
C THR A 79 39.95 18.52 -17.67
N SER A 80 40.19 17.56 -18.57
CA SER A 80 40.54 16.19 -18.35
C SER A 80 41.97 16.02 -17.80
N LEU A 81 42.23 14.97 -17.05
CA LEU A 81 43.55 14.29 -17.08
C LEU A 81 43.41 12.79 -16.76
N ALA A 82 44.01 12.02 -17.65
CA ALA A 82 44.06 10.56 -17.67
C ALA A 82 45.35 10.01 -17.05
N GLY A 83 45.23 8.80 -16.50
CA GLY A 83 46.14 7.67 -16.51
C GLY A 83 47.37 7.69 -15.56
N PRO A 84 48.11 6.59 -15.39
CA PRO A 84 48.02 5.32 -16.05
C PRO A 84 48.12 4.04 -15.18
N SER A 85 47.94 2.93 -15.84
CA SER A 85 48.06 1.52 -15.45
C SER A 85 49.41 1.08 -14.81
N SER A 86 49.35 0.04 -13.95
CA SER A 86 50.40 -0.92 -13.87
C SER A 86 49.90 -2.36 -13.65
N ARG A 87 50.18 -3.21 -14.62
CA ARG A 87 50.04 -4.67 -14.59
C ARG A 87 51.08 -5.25 -13.65
N ARG A 88 50.70 -6.23 -12.85
CA ARG A 88 51.61 -7.30 -12.41
C ARG A 88 50.92 -8.66 -12.57
N SER A 89 51.49 -9.44 -13.47
CA SER A 89 51.26 -10.87 -13.64
C SER A 89 51.95 -11.63 -12.50
N LEU A 90 51.30 -12.66 -11.95
CA LEU A 90 51.97 -13.75 -11.27
C LEU A 90 51.11 -15.03 -11.41
N ALA A 91 51.73 -15.94 -12.09
CA ALA A 91 51.72 -17.41 -12.13
C ALA A 91 50.55 -18.19 -11.49
N THR A 92 49.95 -19.05 -12.29
CA THR A 92 49.11 -20.21 -11.99
C THR A 92 49.92 -21.36 -11.41
N PRO A 93 49.40 -22.10 -10.40
CA PRO A 93 49.73 -23.51 -10.16
C PRO A 93 48.58 -24.43 -10.65
N PRO A 94 48.84 -25.75 -10.79
CA PRO A 94 48.08 -26.65 -11.64
C PRO A 94 46.77 -27.14 -11.00
N ALA A 95 45.84 -27.57 -11.87
CA ALA A 95 44.57 -28.17 -11.57
C ALA A 95 44.74 -29.55 -10.90
N ASP A 96 44.06 -29.72 -9.77
CA ASP A 96 43.67 -31.04 -9.26
C ASP A 96 42.13 -31.06 -9.22
N GLY A 97 41.58 -32.02 -9.96
CA GLY A 97 40.14 -32.23 -10.07
C GLY A 97 39.65 -33.06 -8.90
N ASP A 98 38.95 -32.40 -7.94
CA ASP A 98 38.10 -33.07 -6.94
C ASP A 98 37.12 -32.09 -6.28
N ASP A 99 37.07 -30.82 -6.76
CA ASP A 99 36.17 -29.78 -6.14
C ASP A 99 34.74 -29.73 -6.73
N ASP A 100 34.45 -30.36 -7.85
CA ASP A 100 33.15 -30.32 -8.49
C ASP A 100 32.11 -31.22 -7.80
N ASP A 101 32.51 -32.35 -7.23
CA ASP A 101 31.60 -33.24 -6.49
C ASP A 101 31.20 -32.69 -5.12
N LEU A 102 32.09 -31.95 -4.45
CA LEU A 102 31.78 -31.27 -3.19
C LEU A 102 30.93 -30.03 -3.39
N ALA A 103 31.03 -29.34 -4.52
CA ALA A 103 30.18 -28.21 -4.88
C ALA A 103 28.76 -28.66 -5.27
N GLN A 104 28.64 -29.83 -5.91
CA GLN A 104 27.37 -30.44 -6.29
C GLN A 104 26.62 -31.02 -5.08
N ALA A 105 27.34 -31.67 -4.15
CA ALA A 105 26.83 -32.17 -2.89
C ALA A 105 26.37 -30.99 -1.96
N ARG A 106 27.12 -29.89 -1.93
CA ARG A 106 26.69 -28.65 -1.21
C ARG A 106 25.49 -27.97 -1.82
N ARG A 107 25.33 -28.01 -3.16
CA ARG A 107 24.14 -27.49 -3.86
C ARG A 107 22.89 -28.34 -3.61
N GLY A 108 23.02 -29.68 -3.57
CA GLY A 108 21.91 -30.58 -3.22
C GLY A 108 21.47 -30.41 -1.79
N SER A 109 22.38 -30.34 -0.82
CA SER A 109 22.05 -30.19 0.61
C SER A 109 21.41 -28.82 0.94
N THR A 110 21.77 -27.76 0.19
CA THR A 110 21.14 -26.42 0.37
C THR A 110 19.80 -26.30 -0.33
N ALA A 111 19.54 -27.10 -1.39
CA ALA A 111 18.23 -27.15 -2.04
C ALA A 111 17.19 -27.88 -1.16
N ASP A 112 17.57 -29.04 -0.60
CA ASP A 112 16.71 -29.81 0.30
C ASP A 112 16.37 -29.06 1.59
N ALA A 113 17.29 -28.24 2.12
CA ALA A 113 17.05 -27.41 3.30
C ALA A 113 16.11 -26.22 3.04
N ARG A 114 15.83 -25.86 1.79
CA ARG A 114 14.92 -24.75 1.41
C ARG A 114 13.49 -25.21 1.15
N ASN A 115 13.28 -26.50 0.97
CA ASN A 115 11.98 -27.07 0.64
C ASN A 115 10.97 -26.87 1.77
N GLY A 116 9.80 -26.29 1.46
CA GLY A 116 8.74 -26.03 2.43
C GLY A 116 8.94 -24.77 3.28
N LEU A 117 10.00 -23.97 3.04
CA LEU A 117 10.26 -22.74 3.79
C LEU A 117 9.70 -21.48 3.12
N GLY A 118 8.98 -21.58 2.00
CA GLY A 118 8.44 -20.40 1.30
C GLY A 118 9.50 -19.50 0.67
N LEU A 119 10.72 -20.02 0.45
CA LEU A 119 11.84 -19.30 -0.17
C LEU A 119 11.77 -19.39 -1.70
N VAL A 120 10.62 -19.07 -2.25
CA VAL A 120 10.30 -19.18 -3.67
C VAL A 120 9.90 -17.81 -4.21
N GLY A 121 10.46 -17.44 -5.38
CA GLY A 121 10.15 -16.17 -6.04
C GLY A 121 8.83 -16.20 -6.81
N LEU A 122 8.41 -15.02 -7.28
CA LEU A 122 7.23 -14.82 -8.11
C LEU A 122 7.65 -14.32 -9.49
N ARG A 123 7.08 -14.86 -10.56
CA ARG A 123 7.36 -14.37 -11.91
C ARG A 123 6.82 -12.95 -12.10
N ASN A 124 7.62 -12.07 -12.69
CA ASN A 124 7.13 -10.78 -13.17
C ASN A 124 6.43 -11.01 -14.52
N ILE A 125 5.12 -10.85 -14.55
CA ILE A 125 4.26 -11.09 -15.71
C ILE A 125 3.79 -9.78 -16.37
N GLY A 126 4.65 -8.78 -16.35
CA GLY A 126 4.42 -7.46 -16.93
C GLY A 126 4.20 -6.38 -15.86
N ASN A 127 5.30 -5.74 -15.44
CA ASN A 127 5.35 -4.69 -14.40
C ASN A 127 4.61 -5.03 -13.11
N THR A 128 4.61 -6.31 -12.70
CA THR A 128 3.91 -6.80 -11.51
C THR A 128 4.76 -6.83 -10.24
N CYS A 129 5.92 -6.17 -10.24
CA CYS A 129 6.80 -6.10 -9.06
C CYS A 129 6.10 -5.51 -7.83
N PHE A 130 5.21 -4.49 -8.01
CA PHE A 130 4.41 -3.92 -6.93
C PHE A 130 3.51 -4.97 -6.25
N MET A 131 2.86 -5.82 -7.05
CA MET A 131 2.04 -6.93 -6.59
C MET A 131 2.90 -8.01 -5.94
N ASN A 132 4.00 -8.41 -6.59
CA ASN A 132 4.89 -9.46 -6.11
C ASN A 132 5.49 -9.12 -4.74
N SER A 133 5.96 -7.88 -4.53
CA SER A 133 6.52 -7.44 -3.24
C SER A 133 5.48 -7.52 -2.12
N VAL A 134 4.25 -7.07 -2.35
CA VAL A 134 3.15 -7.15 -1.38
C VAL A 134 2.77 -8.60 -1.10
N LEU A 135 2.65 -9.44 -2.14
CA LEU A 135 2.31 -10.86 -1.98
C LEU A 135 3.38 -11.60 -1.15
N GLN A 136 4.66 -11.28 -1.32
CA GLN A 136 5.73 -11.86 -0.49
C GLN A 136 5.64 -11.39 0.97
N CYS A 137 5.33 -10.11 1.22
CA CYS A 137 5.08 -9.62 2.59
C CYS A 137 3.89 -10.35 3.24
N LEU A 138 2.77 -10.52 2.52
CA LEU A 138 1.60 -11.23 3.01
C LEU A 138 1.84 -12.75 3.17
N SER A 139 2.64 -13.35 2.27
CA SER A 139 3.06 -14.75 2.36
C SER A 139 3.85 -15.04 3.64
N ASN A 140 4.65 -14.08 4.10
CA ASN A 140 5.41 -14.18 5.35
C ASN A 140 4.64 -13.67 6.58
N THR A 141 3.36 -13.30 6.44
CA THR A 141 2.48 -12.93 7.54
C THR A 141 1.97 -14.18 8.25
N ARG A 142 2.48 -14.46 9.46
CA ARG A 142 2.23 -15.72 10.20
C ARG A 142 0.74 -16.07 10.31
N VAL A 143 -0.11 -15.12 10.69
CA VAL A 143 -1.55 -15.35 10.87
C VAL A 143 -2.25 -15.75 9.57
N LEU A 144 -1.86 -15.18 8.42
CA LEU A 144 -2.39 -15.56 7.12
C LEU A 144 -1.86 -16.92 6.67
N LEU A 145 -0.57 -17.15 6.85
CA LEU A 145 0.07 -18.42 6.51
C LEU A 145 -0.59 -19.60 7.27
N ASP A 146 -0.80 -19.44 8.58
CA ASP A 146 -1.48 -20.44 9.40
C ASP A 146 -2.91 -20.67 8.96
N TYR A 147 -3.65 -19.61 8.64
CA TYR A 147 -5.05 -19.67 8.18
C TYR A 147 -5.19 -20.44 6.86
N ILE A 148 -4.22 -20.24 5.96
CA ILE A 148 -4.21 -20.91 4.64
C ILE A 148 -3.70 -22.34 4.76
N ARG A 149 -2.57 -22.58 5.44
CA ARG A 149 -1.97 -23.93 5.56
C ARG A 149 -2.86 -24.92 6.31
N LYS A 150 -3.65 -24.44 7.28
CA LYS A 150 -4.62 -25.24 8.02
C LYS A 150 -5.98 -25.38 7.31
N ASP A 151 -6.13 -24.82 6.11
CA ASP A 151 -7.38 -24.77 5.33
C ASP A 151 -8.59 -24.21 6.13
N THR A 152 -8.33 -23.47 7.20
CA THR A 152 -9.41 -22.95 8.06
C THR A 152 -10.24 -21.89 7.35
N TYR A 153 -9.67 -21.19 6.36
CA TYR A 153 -10.38 -20.21 5.52
C TYR A 153 -11.56 -20.80 4.73
N GLN A 154 -11.52 -22.11 4.44
CA GLN A 154 -12.58 -22.79 3.69
C GLN A 154 -13.96 -22.64 4.36
N LYS A 155 -13.98 -22.60 5.70
CA LYS A 155 -15.21 -22.45 6.51
C LYS A 155 -15.76 -21.02 6.49
N ASP A 156 -14.89 -20.04 6.25
CA ASP A 156 -15.23 -18.63 6.26
C ASP A 156 -15.52 -18.09 4.85
N ILE A 157 -15.42 -18.92 3.79
CA ILE A 157 -15.71 -18.48 2.42
C ILE A 157 -17.15 -17.96 2.32
N ASN A 158 -17.26 -16.69 1.98
CA ASN A 158 -18.52 -15.99 1.77
C ASN A 158 -18.94 -16.05 0.30
N ASN A 159 -19.81 -16.98 -0.04
CA ASN A 159 -20.40 -17.11 -1.37
C ASN A 159 -21.75 -16.37 -1.53
N VAL A 160 -22.20 -15.68 -0.47
CA VAL A 160 -23.50 -15.02 -0.42
C VAL A 160 -23.38 -13.53 -0.71
N THR A 161 -22.59 -12.81 0.11
CA THR A 161 -22.48 -11.35 0.04
C THR A 161 -21.22 -10.87 -0.67
N SER A 162 -20.15 -11.69 -0.76
CA SER A 162 -18.95 -11.34 -1.50
C SER A 162 -19.23 -11.18 -2.99
N SER A 163 -18.68 -10.12 -3.57
CA SER A 163 -18.71 -9.85 -5.02
C SER A 163 -17.99 -10.93 -5.83
N MET A 164 -16.92 -11.50 -5.28
CA MET A 164 -16.08 -12.53 -5.89
C MET A 164 -16.46 -13.96 -5.47
N LYS A 165 -17.37 -14.11 -4.48
CA LYS A 165 -17.87 -15.42 -3.98
C LYS A 165 -16.73 -16.36 -3.55
N GLY A 166 -15.69 -15.81 -2.94
CA GLY A 166 -14.52 -16.54 -2.46
C GLY A 166 -13.45 -16.82 -3.51
N ALA A 167 -13.63 -16.38 -4.77
CA ALA A 167 -12.69 -16.72 -5.84
C ALA A 167 -11.32 -16.04 -5.68
N LEU A 168 -11.28 -14.82 -5.15
CA LEU A 168 -10.05 -14.10 -4.93
C LEU A 168 -9.25 -14.75 -3.80
N PHE A 169 -9.89 -15.06 -2.65
CA PHE A 169 -9.22 -15.70 -1.52
C PHE A 169 -8.73 -17.10 -1.87
N LYS A 170 -9.52 -17.90 -2.60
CA LYS A 170 -9.09 -19.22 -3.07
C LYS A 170 -7.85 -19.14 -3.95
N ALA A 171 -7.83 -18.21 -4.93
CA ALA A 171 -6.65 -18.01 -5.79
C ALA A 171 -5.41 -17.56 -4.99
N PHE A 172 -5.59 -16.72 -3.97
CA PHE A 172 -4.52 -16.35 -3.05
C PHE A 172 -4.06 -17.55 -2.21
N GLY A 173 -5.00 -18.32 -1.67
CA GLY A 173 -4.69 -19.53 -0.89
C GLY A 173 -3.86 -20.55 -1.67
N GLU A 174 -4.24 -20.82 -2.93
CA GLU A 174 -3.48 -21.71 -3.81
C GLU A 174 -2.07 -21.18 -4.09
N LEU A 175 -1.94 -19.86 -4.37
CA LEU A 175 -0.62 -19.24 -4.53
C LEU A 175 0.27 -19.44 -3.30
N ILE A 176 -0.25 -19.21 -2.10
CA ILE A 176 0.52 -19.38 -0.85
C ILE A 176 0.89 -20.85 -0.65
N LYS A 177 -0.03 -21.79 -0.91
CA LYS A 177 0.28 -23.23 -0.83
C LYS A 177 1.41 -23.62 -1.80
N GLU A 178 1.39 -23.11 -3.04
CA GLU A 178 2.44 -23.34 -4.02
C GLU A 178 3.79 -22.75 -3.59
N LEU A 179 3.81 -21.53 -3.03
CA LEU A 179 5.01 -20.90 -2.49
C LEU A 179 5.64 -21.69 -1.33
N TRP A 180 4.80 -22.35 -0.52
CA TRP A 180 5.23 -23.08 0.67
C TRP A 180 5.25 -24.61 0.49
N ALA A 181 5.09 -25.09 -0.75
CA ALA A 181 5.21 -26.50 -1.06
C ALA A 181 6.66 -26.97 -0.97
N SER A 182 6.86 -28.21 -0.54
CA SER A 182 8.19 -28.81 -0.39
C SER A 182 8.90 -29.16 -1.71
N ASP A 183 8.15 -29.21 -2.81
CA ASP A 183 8.59 -29.59 -4.14
C ASP A 183 8.67 -28.42 -5.14
N SER A 184 8.56 -27.17 -4.65
CA SER A 184 8.65 -25.99 -5.51
C SER A 184 10.00 -25.89 -6.22
N SER A 185 10.02 -26.15 -7.52
CA SER A 185 11.24 -26.21 -8.34
C SER A 185 11.60 -24.90 -9.04
N GLY A 186 10.86 -23.81 -8.84
CA GLY A 186 11.15 -22.53 -9.49
C GLY A 186 10.13 -21.44 -9.15
N PRO A 187 10.28 -20.24 -9.76
CA PRO A 187 9.41 -19.10 -9.46
C PRO A 187 7.97 -19.37 -9.87
N VAL A 188 7.03 -19.07 -8.97
CA VAL A 188 5.60 -19.28 -9.14
C VAL A 188 4.98 -18.25 -10.07
N ASN A 189 3.99 -18.67 -10.86
CA ASN A 189 3.27 -17.81 -11.79
C ASN A 189 2.00 -17.25 -11.13
N THR A 190 1.91 -15.92 -11.06
CA THR A 190 0.79 -15.20 -10.43
C THR A 190 -0.39 -14.91 -11.35
N ALA A 191 -0.41 -15.43 -12.60
CA ALA A 191 -1.43 -15.07 -13.59
C ALA A 191 -2.88 -15.40 -13.16
N ALA A 192 -3.08 -16.54 -12.51
CA ALA A 192 -4.40 -16.93 -12.01
C ALA A 192 -4.91 -15.94 -10.96
N LEU A 193 -4.08 -15.58 -9.97
CA LEU A 193 -4.41 -14.58 -8.96
C LEU A 193 -4.61 -13.20 -9.58
N LYS A 194 -3.72 -12.76 -10.49
CA LYS A 194 -3.84 -11.47 -11.19
C LYS A 194 -5.18 -11.35 -11.91
N SER A 195 -5.64 -12.43 -12.54
CA SER A 195 -6.96 -12.46 -13.20
C SER A 195 -8.10 -12.18 -12.22
N GLN A 196 -8.08 -12.76 -11.01
CA GLN A 196 -9.11 -12.50 -10.00
C GLN A 196 -8.99 -11.06 -9.43
N ILE A 197 -7.77 -10.57 -9.20
CA ILE A 197 -7.53 -9.18 -8.76
C ILE A 197 -8.12 -8.20 -9.78
N GLN A 198 -7.90 -8.40 -11.06
CA GLN A 198 -8.40 -7.53 -12.13
C GLN A 198 -9.94 -7.54 -12.23
N ARG A 199 -10.57 -8.66 -11.89
CA ARG A 199 -12.04 -8.75 -11.81
C ARG A 199 -12.59 -7.97 -10.61
N PHE A 200 -11.92 -8.04 -9.47
CA PHE A 200 -12.30 -7.33 -8.25
C PHE A 200 -12.01 -5.83 -8.35
N ALA A 201 -10.79 -5.49 -8.79
CA ALA A 201 -10.29 -4.13 -8.87
C ALA A 201 -9.78 -3.82 -10.30
N PRO A 202 -10.66 -3.43 -11.24
CA PRO A 202 -10.31 -3.21 -12.65
C PRO A 202 -9.21 -2.17 -12.88
N ARG A 203 -8.94 -1.27 -11.93
CA ARG A 203 -7.85 -0.30 -11.98
C ARG A 203 -6.46 -0.94 -12.13
N PHE A 204 -6.29 -2.20 -11.69
CA PHE A 204 -5.05 -2.96 -11.84
C PHE A 204 -4.98 -3.74 -13.16
N MET A 205 -5.88 -3.46 -14.11
CA MET A 205 -5.81 -4.03 -15.46
C MET A 205 -4.62 -3.47 -16.24
N GLY A 206 -4.15 -4.30 -17.19
CA GLY A 206 -3.04 -3.91 -18.08
C GLY A 206 -1.66 -4.21 -17.48
N TYR A 207 -0.66 -3.45 -17.99
CA TYR A 207 0.76 -3.68 -17.70
C TYR A 207 1.47 -2.44 -17.14
N SER A 208 0.72 -1.42 -16.72
CA SER A 208 1.29 -0.22 -16.09
C SER A 208 1.79 -0.54 -14.70
N GLN A 209 2.86 0.14 -14.29
CA GLN A 209 3.30 0.12 -12.89
C GLN A 209 2.22 0.76 -12.01
N GLN A 210 2.02 0.21 -10.81
CA GLN A 210 1.00 0.65 -9.86
C GLN A 210 1.65 0.88 -8.48
N ASP A 211 0.92 1.57 -7.61
CA ASP A 211 1.33 1.80 -6.23
C ASP A 211 1.09 0.55 -5.38
N ALA A 212 2.14 0.10 -4.66
CA ALA A 212 2.08 -1.11 -3.84
C ALA A 212 1.17 -0.94 -2.61
N GLN A 213 1.10 0.26 -2.00
CA GLN A 213 0.21 0.52 -0.87
C GLN A 213 -1.24 0.53 -1.32
N GLU A 214 -1.52 1.17 -2.46
CA GLU A 214 -2.85 1.17 -3.03
C GLU A 214 -3.31 -0.25 -3.41
N PHE A 215 -2.42 -1.04 -4.02
CA PHE A 215 -2.66 -2.45 -4.30
C PHE A 215 -2.95 -3.24 -3.01
N LEU A 216 -2.11 -3.10 -1.98
CA LEU A 216 -2.29 -3.78 -0.69
C LEU A 216 -3.67 -3.48 -0.10
N ARG A 217 -4.10 -2.22 -0.14
CA ARG A 217 -5.39 -1.80 0.41
C ARG A 217 -6.57 -2.48 -0.29
N TYR A 218 -6.60 -2.43 -1.62
CA TYR A 218 -7.65 -3.10 -2.41
C TYR A 218 -7.59 -4.63 -2.26
N PHE A 219 -6.40 -5.19 -2.19
CA PHE A 219 -6.23 -6.63 -2.07
C PHE A 219 -6.72 -7.15 -0.73
N LEU A 220 -6.36 -6.50 0.38
CA LEU A 220 -6.86 -6.85 1.72
C LEU A 220 -8.39 -6.69 1.80
N GLU A 221 -8.97 -5.66 1.18
CA GLU A 221 -10.42 -5.46 1.11
C GLU A 221 -11.10 -6.62 0.36
N GLY A 222 -10.57 -7.01 -0.78
CA GLY A 222 -11.11 -8.15 -1.55
C GLY A 222 -10.97 -9.50 -0.83
N LEU A 223 -9.83 -9.73 -0.15
CA LEU A 223 -9.65 -10.91 0.70
C LEU A 223 -10.63 -10.90 1.87
N HIS A 224 -10.86 -9.75 2.50
CA HIS A 224 -11.83 -9.57 3.57
C HIS A 224 -13.25 -9.89 3.10
N GLU A 225 -13.70 -9.30 1.97
CA GLU A 225 -15.03 -9.60 1.42
C GLU A 225 -15.25 -11.11 1.21
N ASP A 226 -14.24 -11.80 0.69
CA ASP A 226 -14.33 -13.23 0.36
C ASP A 226 -14.39 -14.16 1.58
N VAL A 227 -13.93 -13.71 2.75
CA VAL A 227 -14.00 -14.46 4.03
C VAL A 227 -14.76 -13.69 5.11
N ASN A 228 -15.62 -12.76 4.73
CA ASN A 228 -16.46 -12.04 5.66
C ASN A 228 -17.53 -12.98 6.25
N ARG A 229 -17.51 -13.15 7.57
CA ARG A 229 -18.45 -14.01 8.31
C ARG A 229 -19.89 -13.48 8.30
N VAL A 230 -20.06 -12.19 7.90
CA VAL A 230 -21.38 -11.56 7.77
C VAL A 230 -21.97 -11.92 6.41
N THR A 231 -22.90 -12.87 6.40
CA THR A 231 -23.57 -13.37 5.20
C THR A 231 -24.93 -12.70 4.90
N SER A 232 -25.35 -11.75 5.76
CA SER A 232 -26.56 -10.96 5.55
C SER A 232 -26.28 -9.49 5.87
N LYS A 233 -26.70 -8.58 4.99
CA LYS A 233 -26.49 -7.13 5.21
C LYS A 233 -27.32 -6.68 6.42
N PRO A 234 -26.69 -6.18 7.49
CA PRO A 234 -27.42 -5.67 8.64
C PRO A 234 -28.20 -4.41 8.28
N LYS A 235 -29.31 -4.16 8.98
CA LYS A 235 -30.03 -2.89 8.83
C LYS A 235 -29.11 -1.73 9.23
N PRO A 236 -29.05 -0.63 8.45
CA PRO A 236 -28.24 0.53 8.80
C PRO A 236 -28.66 1.10 10.16
N ILE A 237 -27.67 1.46 10.98
CA ILE A 237 -27.91 2.26 12.19
C ILE A 237 -27.82 3.73 11.76
N THR A 238 -28.94 4.46 11.89
CA THR A 238 -29.04 5.87 11.48
C THR A 238 -28.86 6.84 12.66
N THR A 239 -28.82 6.33 13.88
CA THR A 239 -28.61 7.13 15.09
C THR A 239 -27.13 7.39 15.33
N ASP A 240 -26.78 8.64 15.61
CA ASP A 240 -25.44 9.00 16.05
C ASP A 240 -25.11 8.37 17.41
N ILE A 241 -23.84 8.20 17.71
CA ILE A 241 -23.39 7.82 19.06
C ILE A 241 -23.50 9.08 19.91
N GLU A 242 -24.09 8.96 21.08
CA GLU A 242 -24.31 10.09 21.99
C GLU A 242 -22.99 10.77 22.38
N ASP A 243 -22.94 12.09 22.22
CA ASP A 243 -21.77 12.90 22.58
C ASP A 243 -21.46 12.87 24.09
N SER A 244 -22.47 12.60 24.92
CA SER A 244 -22.37 12.54 26.39
C SER A 244 -21.63 11.32 26.92
N LEU A 245 -21.53 10.24 26.13
CA LEU A 245 -20.86 9.00 26.54
C LEU A 245 -19.35 9.21 26.73
N PRO A 246 -18.74 8.49 27.67
CA PRO A 246 -17.26 8.39 27.76
C PRO A 246 -16.64 7.90 26.45
N ASP A 247 -15.44 8.36 26.14
CA ASP A 247 -14.76 8.00 24.89
C ASP A 247 -14.52 6.51 24.74
N ALA A 248 -14.29 5.78 25.84
CA ALA A 248 -14.14 4.31 25.82
C ALA A 248 -15.44 3.62 25.37
N GLU A 249 -16.60 4.09 25.81
CA GLU A 249 -17.91 3.56 25.41
C GLU A 249 -18.25 3.92 23.97
N LYS A 250 -17.95 5.16 23.53
CA LYS A 250 -18.07 5.58 22.13
C LYS A 250 -17.22 4.71 21.21
N ALA A 251 -15.96 4.44 21.62
CA ALA A 251 -15.04 3.61 20.88
C ALA A 251 -15.55 2.16 20.72
N ALA A 252 -16.06 1.59 21.83
CA ALA A 252 -16.62 0.24 21.84
C ALA A 252 -17.87 0.15 20.98
N GLU A 253 -18.76 1.15 21.03
CA GLU A 253 -19.97 1.19 20.20
C GLU A 253 -19.62 1.37 18.72
N ALA A 254 -18.70 2.27 18.38
CA ALA A 254 -18.24 2.46 17.00
C ALA A 254 -17.64 1.18 16.43
N TRP A 255 -16.83 0.48 17.24
CA TRP A 255 -16.25 -0.81 16.86
C TRP A 255 -17.30 -1.90 16.68
N ARG A 256 -18.27 -2.00 17.57
CA ARG A 256 -19.39 -2.96 17.47
C ARG A 256 -20.23 -2.70 16.21
N ARG A 257 -20.47 -1.43 15.87
CA ARG A 257 -21.17 -1.05 14.63
C ARG A 257 -20.40 -1.45 13.38
N TYR A 258 -19.07 -1.28 13.41
CA TYR A 258 -18.19 -1.70 12.33
C TYR A 258 -18.25 -3.22 12.12
N LEU A 259 -18.09 -4.01 13.18
CA LEU A 259 -18.11 -5.48 13.10
C LEU A 259 -19.45 -6.09 12.68
N ARG A 260 -20.54 -5.32 12.68
CA ARG A 260 -21.83 -5.81 12.16
C ARG A 260 -21.82 -6.11 10.68
N SER A 261 -20.99 -5.42 9.91
CA SER A 261 -20.82 -5.60 8.46
C SER A 261 -19.46 -6.15 8.07
N GLU A 262 -18.45 -5.92 8.89
CA GLU A 262 -17.04 -6.14 8.55
C GLU A 262 -16.37 -7.10 9.57
N ASP A 263 -16.67 -8.40 9.50
CA ASP A 263 -16.15 -9.43 10.41
C ASP A 263 -15.42 -10.52 9.64
N SER A 264 -14.09 -10.56 9.72
CA SER A 264 -13.25 -11.59 9.10
C SER A 264 -11.91 -11.72 9.80
N LEU A 265 -11.16 -12.80 9.50
CA LEU A 265 -9.77 -12.93 9.96
C LEU A 265 -8.89 -11.75 9.50
N ILE A 266 -9.16 -11.22 8.31
CA ILE A 266 -8.40 -10.08 7.76
C ILE A 266 -8.63 -8.84 8.65
N VAL A 267 -9.89 -8.58 9.04
CA VAL A 267 -10.23 -7.51 9.98
C VAL A 267 -9.59 -7.76 11.35
N ASP A 268 -9.71 -8.97 11.88
CA ASP A 268 -9.12 -9.35 13.18
C ASP A 268 -7.61 -9.10 13.23
N ALA A 269 -6.92 -9.34 12.09
CA ALA A 269 -5.47 -9.23 11.98
C ALA A 269 -4.99 -7.80 11.71
N PHE A 270 -5.60 -7.11 10.74
CA PHE A 270 -5.03 -5.88 10.15
C PHE A 270 -5.73 -4.60 10.57
N VAL A 271 -6.96 -4.65 11.10
CA VAL A 271 -7.72 -3.43 11.36
C VAL A 271 -7.56 -2.95 12.78
N GLY A 272 -7.14 -1.69 12.90
CA GLY A 272 -7.14 -0.94 14.15
C GLY A 272 -8.23 0.12 14.17
N GLN A 273 -8.25 0.95 15.24
CA GLN A 273 -9.18 2.06 15.38
C GLN A 273 -8.43 3.33 15.78
N LEU A 274 -8.67 4.43 15.07
CA LEU A 274 -8.21 5.77 15.41
C LEU A 274 -9.30 6.52 16.17
N LYS A 275 -8.89 7.30 17.18
CA LYS A 275 -9.67 8.41 17.74
C LYS A 275 -9.32 9.67 16.97
N SER A 276 -10.30 10.32 16.37
CA SER A 276 -10.18 11.63 15.72
C SER A 276 -10.87 12.68 16.59
N THR A 277 -10.12 13.67 17.05
CA THR A 277 -10.63 14.77 17.88
C THR A 277 -10.64 16.06 17.08
N LEU A 278 -11.80 16.68 16.95
CA LEU A 278 -12.02 17.96 16.30
C LEU A 278 -12.50 18.98 17.34
N LYS A 279 -11.69 20.03 17.63
CA LYS A 279 -11.98 21.04 18.64
C LYS A 279 -12.21 22.38 17.98
N CYS A 280 -13.38 22.98 18.20
CA CYS A 280 -13.70 24.33 17.75
C CYS A 280 -12.93 25.35 18.56
N THR A 281 -12.09 26.19 17.94
CA THR A 281 -11.33 27.23 18.62
C THR A 281 -12.15 28.41 19.15
N HIS A 282 -13.40 28.56 18.64
CA HIS A 282 -14.29 29.63 19.06
C HIS A 282 -15.10 29.28 20.33
N CYS A 283 -15.71 28.08 20.37
CA CYS A 283 -16.61 27.71 21.47
C CYS A 283 -16.09 26.56 22.35
N GLY A 284 -14.89 26.02 22.04
CA GLY A 284 -14.27 24.91 22.76
C GLY A 284 -14.96 23.56 22.59
N HIS A 285 -16.03 23.46 21.78
CA HIS A 285 -16.72 22.20 21.57
C HIS A 285 -15.80 21.17 20.91
N CYS A 286 -15.71 19.98 21.50
CA CYS A 286 -14.97 18.85 20.96
C CYS A 286 -15.94 17.83 20.37
N SER A 287 -15.71 17.44 19.12
CA SER A 287 -16.35 16.31 18.48
C SER A 287 -15.33 15.19 18.34
N VAL A 288 -15.67 14.00 18.83
CA VAL A 288 -14.78 12.83 18.82
C VAL A 288 -15.41 11.72 18.00
N THR A 289 -14.68 11.21 17.03
CA THR A 289 -15.07 10.04 16.22
C THR A 289 -14.05 8.93 16.34
N PHE A 290 -14.50 7.68 16.13
CA PHE A 290 -13.68 6.50 16.19
C PHE A 290 -13.81 5.74 14.88
N ASP A 291 -12.74 5.82 14.06
CA ASP A 291 -12.75 5.33 12.69
C ASP A 291 -11.79 4.12 12.53
N PRO A 292 -12.19 3.05 11.82
CA PRO A 292 -11.29 1.94 11.55
C PRO A 292 -10.17 2.36 10.59
N PHE A 293 -8.96 1.82 10.79
CA PHE A 293 -7.85 1.98 9.85
C PHE A 293 -7.24 0.62 9.49
N TRP A 294 -6.75 0.50 8.28
CA TRP A 294 -6.08 -0.68 7.74
C TRP A 294 -4.56 -0.48 7.63
N ASP A 295 -4.13 0.75 7.50
CA ASP A 295 -2.73 1.19 7.51
C ASP A 295 -2.62 2.59 8.11
N LEU A 296 -1.45 2.91 8.65
CA LEU A 296 -1.09 4.25 9.06
C LEU A 296 -0.23 4.89 7.95
N SER A 297 -0.83 5.80 7.19
CA SER A 297 -0.15 6.54 6.13
C SER A 297 0.54 7.77 6.72
N LEU A 298 1.83 7.65 7.01
CA LEU A 298 2.62 8.65 7.73
C LEU A 298 3.27 9.68 6.81
N PRO A 299 3.17 10.98 7.12
CA PRO A 299 3.92 12.02 6.42
C PRO A 299 5.41 11.93 6.75
N LEU A 300 6.26 12.33 5.80
CA LEU A 300 7.69 12.51 6.01
C LEU A 300 7.95 14.00 6.24
N PRO A 301 8.14 14.47 7.49
CA PRO A 301 8.35 15.88 7.75
C PRO A 301 9.68 16.36 7.15
N SER A 302 9.61 17.43 6.34
CA SER A 302 10.75 18.13 5.78
C SER A 302 11.28 19.17 6.79
N GLY A 303 12.60 19.39 6.85
CA GLY A 303 13.18 20.54 7.51
C GLY A 303 13.72 20.36 8.92
N ARG A 304 14.09 19.14 9.36
CA ARG A 304 14.93 19.01 10.57
C ARG A 304 16.41 19.13 10.20
N ASN A 305 17.05 20.16 10.78
CA ASN A 305 18.47 20.40 10.67
C ASN A 305 19.27 19.17 11.14
N SER A 306 20.10 18.62 10.24
CA SER A 306 21.25 17.72 10.49
C SER A 306 21.03 16.38 11.24
N GLY A 307 19.81 15.88 11.44
CA GLY A 307 19.58 14.57 12.06
C GLY A 307 18.86 13.58 11.11
N ALA A 308 19.13 12.26 11.30
CA ALA A 308 18.39 11.22 10.59
C ALA A 308 16.89 11.31 10.90
N LEU A 309 16.02 11.15 9.87
CA LEU A 309 14.58 11.08 10.06
C LEU A 309 14.25 9.72 10.69
N ARG A 310 13.52 9.72 11.80
CA ARG A 310 13.09 8.50 12.49
C ARG A 310 11.60 8.28 12.31
N LEU A 311 11.17 7.03 12.38
CA LEU A 311 9.76 6.66 12.34
C LEU A 311 8.94 7.38 13.41
N SER A 312 9.50 7.60 14.61
CA SER A 312 8.87 8.39 15.68
C SER A 312 8.52 9.80 15.24
N HIS A 313 9.38 10.46 14.44
CA HIS A 313 9.09 11.80 13.91
C HIS A 313 7.92 11.79 12.91
N CYS A 314 7.76 10.71 12.14
CA CYS A 314 6.65 10.56 11.22
C CYS A 314 5.33 10.29 11.99
N LEU A 315 5.39 9.51 13.07
CA LEU A 315 4.25 9.24 13.97
C LEU A 315 3.86 10.52 14.75
N GLU A 316 4.83 11.27 15.27
CA GLU A 316 4.59 12.57 15.89
C GLU A 316 3.91 13.54 14.92
N ALA A 317 4.38 13.60 13.66
CA ALA A 317 3.78 14.45 12.64
C ALA A 317 2.35 14.02 12.29
N PHE A 318 2.06 12.71 12.30
CA PHE A 318 0.74 12.15 12.04
C PHE A 318 -0.25 12.45 13.17
N THR A 319 0.20 12.40 14.43
CA THR A 319 -0.66 12.62 15.61
C THR A 319 -0.72 14.08 16.06
N LYS A 320 0.19 14.93 15.51
CA LYS A 320 0.24 16.34 15.82
C LYS A 320 -1.09 17.04 15.54
N GLU A 321 -1.49 17.91 16.46
CA GLU A 321 -2.64 18.78 16.27
C GLU A 321 -2.41 19.71 15.08
N GLU A 322 -3.31 19.69 14.10
CA GLU A 322 -3.33 20.55 12.93
C GLU A 322 -4.49 21.56 13.02
N THR A 323 -4.31 22.73 12.43
CA THR A 323 -5.35 23.76 12.40
C THR A 323 -6.04 23.75 11.05
N LEU A 324 -7.36 23.54 11.05
CA LEU A 324 -8.23 23.64 9.90
C LEU A 324 -8.77 25.07 9.81
N ASP A 325 -8.34 25.83 8.80
CA ASP A 325 -8.73 27.24 8.58
C ASP A 325 -9.05 27.49 7.10
N GLY A 326 -9.46 28.71 6.75
CA GLY A 326 -9.84 29.07 5.37
C GLY A 326 -10.98 28.21 4.86
N ASP A 327 -10.80 27.56 3.71
CA ASP A 327 -11.78 26.70 3.05
C ASP A 327 -11.95 25.33 3.75
N GLU A 328 -10.99 24.95 4.60
CA GLU A 328 -11.02 23.71 5.35
C GLU A 328 -11.82 23.80 6.66
N LYS A 329 -12.35 24.98 7.02
CA LYS A 329 -13.17 25.15 8.24
C LYS A 329 -14.34 24.18 8.26
N PRO A 330 -14.43 23.26 9.22
CA PRO A 330 -15.59 22.40 9.37
C PRO A 330 -16.78 23.18 9.98
N LYS A 331 -17.99 22.67 9.78
CA LYS A 331 -19.18 23.19 10.44
C LYS A 331 -19.20 22.69 11.89
N CYS A 332 -19.07 23.62 12.85
CA CYS A 332 -19.15 23.29 14.26
C CYS A 332 -20.60 22.95 14.67
N ALA A 333 -20.80 21.82 15.34
CA ALA A 333 -22.09 21.34 15.77
C ALA A 333 -22.76 22.31 16.77
N LYS A 334 -21.98 23.01 17.65
CA LYS A 334 -22.46 23.96 18.63
C LYS A 334 -22.69 25.35 18.04
N CYS A 335 -21.72 25.85 17.23
CA CYS A 335 -21.86 27.19 16.61
C CYS A 335 -22.81 27.19 15.42
N LYS A 336 -23.10 26.04 14.82
CA LYS A 336 -23.92 25.86 13.58
C LYS A 336 -23.29 26.50 12.33
N GLU A 337 -22.08 27.02 12.41
CA GLU A 337 -21.33 27.73 11.37
C GLU A 337 -19.98 27.09 11.10
N ARG A 338 -19.38 27.40 9.93
CA ARG A 338 -17.99 27.03 9.65
C ARG A 338 -17.05 27.84 10.55
N ARG A 339 -16.27 27.13 11.36
CA ARG A 339 -15.35 27.74 12.33
C ARG A 339 -13.97 27.10 12.20
N ARG A 340 -12.95 27.92 12.53
CA ARG A 340 -11.59 27.40 12.70
C ARG A 340 -11.62 26.34 13.80
N CYS A 341 -11.01 25.18 13.50
CA CYS A 341 -10.93 24.05 14.42
C CYS A 341 -9.49 23.51 14.45
N THR A 342 -9.18 22.79 15.50
CA THR A 342 -7.99 21.94 15.53
C THR A 342 -8.40 20.48 15.41
N LYS A 343 -7.57 19.69 14.75
CA LYS A 343 -7.77 18.25 14.53
C LYS A 343 -6.54 17.48 14.96
N SER A 344 -6.73 16.39 15.68
CA SER A 344 -5.65 15.48 16.07
C SER A 344 -6.12 14.03 16.01
N PHE A 345 -5.14 13.12 15.87
CA PHE A 345 -5.37 11.67 15.89
C PHE A 345 -4.64 11.03 17.04
N SER A 346 -5.23 9.97 17.61
CA SER A 346 -4.55 9.03 18.49
C SER A 346 -5.05 7.60 18.23
N ILE A 347 -4.27 6.59 18.62
CA ILE A 347 -4.59 5.19 18.36
C ILE A 347 -5.44 4.66 19.51
N GLN A 348 -6.68 4.25 19.21
CA GLN A 348 -7.61 3.71 20.18
C GLN A 348 -7.53 2.17 20.26
N ARG A 349 -7.36 1.50 19.13
CA ARG A 349 -7.22 0.05 19.04
C ARG A 349 -6.06 -0.34 18.17
N PHE A 350 -5.20 -1.19 18.70
CA PHE A 350 -4.00 -1.66 18.04
C PHE A 350 -4.27 -2.99 17.32
N PRO A 351 -3.98 -3.11 15.99
CA PRO A 351 -4.15 -4.36 15.25
C PRO A 351 -3.09 -5.40 15.65
N GLN A 352 -3.29 -6.66 15.27
CA GLN A 352 -2.27 -7.71 15.42
C GLN A 352 -1.11 -7.48 14.44
N VAL A 353 -1.43 -7.13 13.21
CA VAL A 353 -0.47 -6.74 12.16
C VAL A 353 -0.66 -5.27 11.86
N LEU A 354 0.34 -4.45 12.18
CA LEU A 354 0.33 -3.03 11.90
C LEU A 354 1.04 -2.76 10.58
N VAL A 355 0.31 -2.20 9.64
CA VAL A 355 0.86 -1.72 8.37
C VAL A 355 1.13 -0.23 8.47
N ILE A 356 2.36 0.17 8.13
CA ILE A 356 2.77 1.57 8.08
C ILE A 356 3.20 1.90 6.65
N HIS A 357 2.57 2.91 6.07
CA HIS A 357 2.91 3.45 4.76
C HIS A 357 3.66 4.78 4.93
N LEU A 358 4.83 4.90 4.32
CA LEU A 358 5.62 6.12 4.28
C LEU A 358 5.23 6.93 3.03
N LYS A 359 4.58 8.09 3.21
CA LYS A 359 4.08 8.94 2.11
C LYS A 359 5.22 9.56 1.30
N ARG A 360 5.89 8.75 0.49
CA ARG A 360 7.01 9.19 -0.36
C ARG A 360 6.57 9.83 -1.68
N PHE A 361 5.35 9.52 -2.15
CA PHE A 361 4.75 10.06 -3.38
C PHE A 361 3.69 11.09 -3.00
N SER A 362 4.10 12.34 -2.76
CA SER A 362 3.16 13.43 -2.46
C SER A 362 2.66 14.08 -3.74
N PRO A 363 1.34 14.37 -3.88
CA PRO A 363 0.81 15.14 -5.01
C PRO A 363 1.44 16.52 -5.16
N LEU A 364 1.80 17.17 -4.06
CA LEU A 364 2.50 18.46 -4.02
C LEU A 364 3.94 18.36 -4.52
N GLU A 365 4.52 17.17 -4.54
CA GLU A 365 5.89 16.91 -4.93
C GLU A 365 6.03 16.22 -6.29
N ARG A 366 4.93 16.12 -7.07
CA ARG A 366 4.98 15.61 -8.45
C ARG A 366 6.06 16.24 -9.31
N PHE A 367 6.41 17.49 -9.03
CA PHE A 367 7.50 18.22 -9.71
C PHE A 367 8.88 17.99 -9.09
N ARG A 368 8.97 17.41 -7.89
CA ARG A 368 10.22 17.15 -7.16
C ARG A 368 10.61 15.67 -7.13
N GLY A 369 9.72 14.77 -7.60
CA GLY A 369 9.96 13.34 -7.61
C GLY A 369 9.61 12.64 -6.30
N LYS A 370 10.15 11.43 -6.11
CA LYS A 370 9.99 10.61 -4.91
C LYS A 370 10.89 11.12 -3.78
N LEU A 371 10.37 11.17 -2.54
CA LEU A 371 11.17 11.42 -1.34
C LEU A 371 12.06 10.22 -1.03
N ASN A 372 13.38 10.38 -1.23
CA ASN A 372 14.38 9.34 -0.96
C ASN A 372 15.06 9.51 0.41
N THR A 373 14.46 10.27 1.32
CA THR A 373 14.99 10.43 2.67
C THR A 373 14.97 9.10 3.40
N LEU A 374 16.13 8.71 3.99
CA LEU A 374 16.17 7.55 4.87
C LEU A 374 15.31 7.81 6.10
N VAL A 375 14.39 6.89 6.37
CA VAL A 375 13.64 6.85 7.63
C VAL A 375 14.18 5.68 8.44
N GLU A 376 14.78 5.98 9.59
CA GLU A 376 15.20 4.97 10.54
C GLU A 376 14.00 4.44 11.32
N PHE A 377 13.84 3.13 11.36
CA PHE A 377 12.79 2.46 12.11
C PHE A 377 13.34 1.24 12.85
N PRO A 378 12.78 0.89 14.02
CA PRO A 378 13.24 -0.25 14.80
C PRO A 378 12.82 -1.56 14.14
N LEU A 379 13.72 -2.56 14.18
CA LEU A 379 13.39 -3.93 13.77
C LEU A 379 12.58 -4.64 14.84
N GLU A 380 12.79 -4.30 16.11
CA GLU A 380 12.14 -4.92 17.27
C GLU A 380 11.73 -3.86 18.28
N GLY A 381 10.68 -4.14 19.03
CA GLY A 381 10.26 -3.31 20.16
C GLY A 381 9.71 -1.94 19.80
N LEU A 382 9.08 -1.74 18.62
CA LEU A 382 8.40 -0.48 18.29
C LEU A 382 7.32 -0.21 19.33
N ASP A 383 7.52 0.84 20.12
CA ASP A 383 6.59 1.28 21.17
C ASP A 383 5.67 2.39 20.64
N LEU A 384 4.37 2.15 20.66
CA LEU A 384 3.33 3.09 20.23
C LEU A 384 2.60 3.76 21.40
N THR A 385 3.03 3.55 22.64
CA THR A 385 2.44 4.15 23.85
C THR A 385 2.28 5.67 23.73
N PRO A 386 3.27 6.44 23.20
CA PRO A 386 3.13 7.89 23.07
C PRO A 386 1.99 8.35 22.16
N TYR A 387 1.48 7.46 21.30
CA TYR A 387 0.46 7.76 20.29
C TYR A 387 -0.89 7.13 20.62
N ALA A 388 -0.99 6.45 21.78
CA ALA A 388 -2.22 5.83 22.25
C ALA A 388 -3.23 6.89 22.70
N SER A 389 -4.52 6.59 22.51
CA SER A 389 -5.61 7.37 23.08
C SER A 389 -5.64 7.17 24.62
N GLU A 390 -5.96 8.24 25.36
CA GLU A 390 -6.16 8.18 26.82
C GLU A 390 -7.30 7.20 27.24
N ALA A 391 -8.27 7.00 26.34
CA ALA A 391 -9.38 6.07 26.54
C ALA A 391 -9.02 4.59 26.21
N GLN A 392 -7.78 4.33 25.76
CA GLN A 392 -7.32 2.99 25.45
C GLN A 392 -7.10 2.20 26.75
N SER A 393 -7.68 1.00 26.84
CA SER A 393 -7.56 0.13 28.01
C SER A 393 -6.34 -0.79 27.90
N GLY A 394 -5.53 -0.86 28.95
CA GLY A 394 -4.37 -1.73 29.05
C GLY A 394 -3.07 -1.17 28.44
N PRO A 395 -1.95 -1.89 28.57
CA PRO A 395 -0.67 -1.47 28.04
C PRO A 395 -0.68 -1.47 26.51
N SER A 396 -0.06 -0.45 25.91
CA SER A 396 0.15 -0.44 24.47
C SER A 396 1.09 -1.56 24.05
N PRO A 397 0.77 -2.29 22.99
CA PRO A 397 1.60 -3.39 22.55
C PRO A 397 2.90 -2.89 21.93
N ARG A 398 3.95 -3.69 22.05
CA ARG A 398 5.16 -3.57 21.25
C ARG A 398 5.01 -4.33 19.95
N TYR A 399 5.75 -3.89 18.94
CA TYR A 399 5.70 -4.47 17.63
C TYR A 399 7.09 -4.79 17.09
N ASN A 400 7.21 -5.91 16.37
CA ASN A 400 8.44 -6.32 15.69
C ASN A 400 8.24 -6.32 14.19
N LEU A 401 9.19 -5.73 13.45
CA LEU A 401 9.19 -5.70 12.00
C LEU A 401 9.42 -7.12 11.45
N TYR A 402 8.58 -7.52 10.50
CA TYR A 402 8.77 -8.79 9.81
C TYR A 402 8.81 -8.67 8.28
N ALA A 403 8.30 -7.57 7.70
CA ALA A 403 8.40 -7.38 6.27
C ALA A 403 8.41 -5.90 5.88
N VAL A 404 9.06 -5.61 4.76
CA VAL A 404 9.11 -4.28 4.13
C VAL A 404 8.93 -4.46 2.63
N SER A 405 7.98 -3.74 2.03
CA SER A 405 7.96 -3.52 0.59
C SER A 405 8.74 -2.25 0.30
N GLU A 406 9.73 -2.34 -0.57
CA GLU A 406 10.63 -1.27 -0.95
C GLU A 406 10.37 -0.83 -2.38
N HIS A 407 10.63 0.43 -2.67
CA HIS A 407 10.52 0.97 -4.02
C HIS A 407 11.79 1.72 -4.40
N SER A 408 12.44 1.32 -5.47
CA SER A 408 13.55 2.05 -6.12
C SER A 408 13.06 2.79 -7.36
N GLY A 409 13.72 3.90 -7.69
CA GLY A 409 13.40 4.69 -8.89
C GLY A 409 12.52 5.91 -8.63
N THR A 410 11.70 6.26 -9.62
CA THR A 410 10.87 7.47 -9.66
C THR A 410 9.37 7.12 -9.58
N PRO A 411 8.48 8.10 -9.38
CA PRO A 411 7.03 7.84 -9.40
C PRO A 411 6.50 7.26 -10.72
N TYR A 412 7.25 7.42 -11.81
CA TYR A 412 6.84 7.01 -13.16
C TYR A 412 7.52 5.73 -13.65
N SER A 413 8.67 5.40 -13.08
CA SER A 413 9.46 4.23 -13.45
C SER A 413 10.29 3.79 -12.27
N GLY A 414 9.98 2.64 -11.75
CA GLY A 414 10.64 2.07 -10.58
C GLY A 414 10.54 0.56 -10.53
N HIS A 415 11.04 0.01 -9.45
CA HIS A 415 10.99 -1.41 -9.18
C HIS A 415 10.68 -1.64 -7.70
N TYR A 416 9.85 -2.62 -7.41
CA TYR A 416 9.53 -3.04 -6.05
C TYR A 416 10.23 -4.35 -5.70
N THR A 417 10.76 -4.42 -4.49
CA THR A 417 11.28 -5.62 -3.84
C THR A 417 10.66 -5.79 -2.46
N ALA A 418 10.87 -6.93 -1.84
CA ALA A 418 10.45 -7.14 -0.47
C ALA A 418 11.59 -7.73 0.37
N HIS A 419 11.75 -7.23 1.60
CA HIS A 419 12.56 -7.87 2.63
C HIS A 419 11.61 -8.49 3.67
N CYS A 420 11.70 -9.80 3.90
CA CYS A 420 10.83 -10.47 4.86
C CYS A 420 11.64 -11.37 5.81
N LYS A 421 11.25 -11.34 7.09
CA LYS A 421 11.69 -12.28 8.11
C LYS A 421 10.81 -13.51 8.03
N ASN A 422 11.38 -14.62 7.64
CA ASN A 422 10.65 -15.86 7.45
C ASN A 422 10.06 -16.34 8.80
N PRO A 423 8.74 -16.64 8.87
CA PRO A 423 8.09 -17.00 10.12
C PRO A 423 8.48 -18.40 10.66
N ILE A 424 9.15 -19.25 9.87
CA ILE A 424 9.56 -20.60 10.26
C ILE A 424 11.00 -20.60 10.80
N ASP A 425 11.97 -20.08 10.02
CA ASP A 425 13.39 -20.11 10.39
C ASP A 425 13.89 -18.83 11.06
N GLY A 426 13.07 -17.76 11.09
CA GLY A 426 13.42 -16.48 11.68
C GLY A 426 14.46 -15.66 10.93
N ARG A 427 14.89 -16.08 9.75
CA ARG A 427 15.91 -15.41 8.95
C ARG A 427 15.30 -14.40 8.00
N TRP A 428 16.06 -13.36 7.67
CA TRP A 428 15.66 -12.36 6.70
C TRP A 428 16.07 -12.80 5.29
N HIS A 429 15.15 -12.56 4.34
CA HIS A 429 15.35 -12.80 2.91
C HIS A 429 14.86 -11.61 2.09
N GLU A 430 15.59 -11.32 1.01
CA GLU A 430 15.17 -10.40 -0.03
C GLU A 430 14.45 -11.18 -1.13
N TYR A 431 13.28 -10.70 -1.52
CA TYR A 431 12.47 -11.22 -2.62
C TYR A 431 12.42 -10.17 -3.73
N ASN A 432 13.03 -10.50 -4.85
CA ASN A 432 13.12 -9.65 -6.04
C ASN A 432 12.54 -10.42 -7.22
N ASP A 433 11.22 -10.31 -7.40
CA ASP A 433 10.46 -11.10 -8.36
C ASP A 433 10.79 -12.59 -8.27
N SER A 434 11.40 -13.18 -9.31
CA SER A 434 11.74 -14.60 -9.37
C SER A 434 12.94 -15.00 -8.50
N ARG A 435 13.66 -14.04 -7.93
CA ARG A 435 14.90 -14.29 -7.17
C ARG A 435 14.64 -14.14 -5.68
N VAL A 436 15.20 -15.07 -4.90
CA VAL A 436 15.20 -15.00 -3.43
C VAL A 436 16.63 -15.16 -2.95
N SER A 437 17.09 -14.24 -2.13
CA SER A 437 18.43 -14.23 -1.55
C SER A 437 18.40 -14.04 -0.04
N ALA A 438 19.39 -14.57 0.67
CA ALA A 438 19.55 -14.28 2.09
C ALA A 438 19.86 -12.79 2.28
N ALA A 439 19.27 -12.22 3.32
CA ALA A 439 19.42 -10.81 3.66
C ALA A 439 19.64 -10.62 5.17
N SER A 440 19.88 -9.39 5.58
CA SER A 440 19.90 -9.01 7.00
C SER A 440 18.71 -8.12 7.32
N GLY A 441 18.21 -8.13 8.55
CA GLY A 441 17.16 -7.20 8.96
C GLY A 441 17.58 -5.73 8.78
N ARG A 442 18.88 -5.44 8.90
CA ARG A 442 19.41 -4.07 8.72
C ARG A 442 19.29 -3.58 7.27
N SER A 443 19.37 -4.48 6.27
CA SER A 443 19.22 -4.09 4.86
C SER A 443 17.80 -3.62 4.53
N ALA A 444 16.78 -4.05 5.28
CA ALA A 444 15.42 -3.55 5.14
C ALA A 444 15.25 -2.09 5.60
N VAL A 445 16.18 -1.54 6.39
CA VAL A 445 16.16 -0.13 6.81
C VAL A 445 16.89 0.70 5.76
N SER A 446 16.18 1.07 4.72
CA SER A 446 16.73 1.75 3.54
C SER A 446 15.93 3.01 3.17
N ALA A 447 16.51 3.85 2.31
CA ALA A 447 15.82 5.01 1.73
C ALA A 447 14.69 4.58 0.78
N GLU A 448 14.62 3.31 0.41
CA GLU A 448 13.62 2.72 -0.48
C GLU A 448 12.44 2.11 0.26
N ALA A 449 12.53 1.90 1.58
CA ALA A 449 11.45 1.38 2.42
C ALA A 449 10.17 2.19 2.21
N TYR A 450 9.07 1.52 1.84
CA TYR A 450 7.83 2.17 1.44
C TYR A 450 6.62 1.73 2.27
N VAL A 451 6.40 0.42 2.41
CA VAL A 451 5.37 -0.15 3.27
C VAL A 451 6.01 -1.10 4.27
N LEU A 452 5.82 -0.84 5.56
CA LEU A 452 6.38 -1.60 6.67
C LEU A 452 5.29 -2.47 7.30
N PHE A 453 5.62 -3.72 7.61
CA PHE A 453 4.73 -4.65 8.27
C PHE A 453 5.29 -5.07 9.61
N TYR A 454 4.57 -4.76 10.67
CA TYR A 454 4.92 -5.07 12.05
C TYR A 454 3.94 -6.07 12.65
N GLU A 455 4.44 -7.06 13.37
CA GLU A 455 3.64 -7.99 14.16
C GLU A 455 3.71 -7.64 15.65
N ARG A 456 2.55 -7.68 16.33
CA ARG A 456 2.43 -7.41 17.76
C ARG A 456 3.13 -8.48 18.58
N GLU A 457 3.96 -8.10 19.58
CA GLU A 457 4.58 -9.01 20.53
C GLU A 457 3.52 -9.73 21.37
N GLY A 458 3.75 -11.02 21.62
CA GLY A 458 2.84 -11.84 22.46
C GLY A 458 1.51 -12.21 21.82
N GLY A 459 1.34 -11.90 20.53
CA GLY A 459 0.13 -12.20 19.75
C GLY A 459 0.03 -13.67 19.33
N SER A 460 0.08 -14.64 20.26
CA SER A 460 -0.46 -15.95 19.99
C SER A 460 -1.98 -15.84 20.06
N SER A 461 -2.63 -16.09 18.93
CA SER A 461 -4.07 -16.42 18.72
C SER A 461 -4.91 -16.57 19.99
N GLN A 462 -5.16 -15.51 20.75
CA GLN A 462 -6.27 -15.47 21.68
C GLN A 462 -7.37 -14.60 21.07
N ARG A 463 -8.40 -15.27 20.55
CA ARG A 463 -9.70 -14.67 20.32
C ARG A 463 -10.20 -14.07 21.63
N SER A 464 -9.99 -12.80 21.87
CA SER A 464 -10.82 -12.06 22.81
C SER A 464 -12.15 -11.77 22.10
N ARG A 465 -13.05 -12.75 22.13
CA ARG A 465 -14.48 -12.49 21.94
C ARG A 465 -14.92 -11.63 23.12
N LEU A 466 -15.18 -10.37 22.89
CA LEU A 466 -16.06 -9.54 23.71
C LEU A 466 -17.40 -9.39 23.01
#